data_1594d42b0cef8afbfad4e26016cf9af4
#
_entry.id   1594d42b0cef8afbfad4e26016cf9af4
#
_cell.length_a   1.000
_cell.length_b   1.000
_cell.length_c   1.000
_cell.angle_alpha   90.00
_cell.angle_beta   90.00
_cell.angle_gamma   90.00
#
_symmetry.space_group_name_H-M   'P 1'
#
loop_
_entity.id
_entity.type
_entity.pdbx_description
1 polymer ?
#
loop_
_entity_poly.entity_id
_entity_poly.type
_entity_poly.pdbx_seq_one_letter_code
_entity_poly.pdbx_strand_id
1 'polypeptide(L)'
;MTIKKNFSWNSSKYKYFVFLFIFSLILTGCQSNKKNSQSIAKPPASNDDFFQTIGQQIGLDFVHSIGGKHLDNIVESVGGGAAFLDYDQDGYIDLYTCSGTWIEGFTKGEKPAKLPENHLYHNQQNGTFEDVTRKAGVGGHDYSMGVTVGDFNNDGYPDIYVSNYGPNTLYKNNKNGTFTNVTKRGMVAGGNVSSVGAVWMDYDNDGLLDLYVGNYLVFDPEYKYFYAPDGFPGPLAYDSQADVLYHNNGDGIFEDVSKSMGIVDIDGRAMGVGAADYDDDGYVDIYVANDHTVNYLWHNDGGKGFIDRGTMSGTGFSQAGEATVSMSVDFADYNGDGLLDMFISDDNYCSLYENLGNGIFSDRSYPSGISVASGQFVGWSSSFVDYDNDGDGDIFKSNGELKHLYGQESQLFENTGDGKFKDVSTDRGKYFEEEHVGRGACMGDYDNDGDIDIFIVNLDSRCVFLRNNKGNQNNWLTLNLIGQTSNRDGIGSRVKLVAGGKVQTAQKKSTTGYLSQNDSRMHFGLLKNDNVERIEIRWPSGKLQILENIKANQILTVQEP
;
A
#
# COMPACT_ATOMS: atom_id res chain seq x y z
N MET A 1 -34.97 51.15 -9.80
CA MET A 1 -34.36 51.81 -8.61
C MET A 1 -33.01 51.18 -8.37
N THR A 2 -31.98 51.84 -8.85
CA THR A 2 -30.60 51.29 -9.00
C THR A 2 -29.75 51.73 -7.83
N ILE A 3 -29.13 50.84 -7.10
CA ILE A 3 -28.12 51.22 -6.12
C ILE A 3 -26.81 50.52 -6.50
N LYS A 4 -25.87 51.33 -7.05
CA LYS A 4 -24.45 51.01 -7.19
C LYS A 4 -23.76 51.30 -5.84
N LYS A 5 -23.00 50.35 -5.27
CA LYS A 5 -22.00 50.62 -4.25
C LYS A 5 -20.62 50.39 -4.82
N ASN A 6 -19.88 51.47 -4.95
CA ASN A 6 -18.44 51.49 -5.21
C ASN A 6 -17.69 51.12 -3.92
N PHE A 7 -16.73 50.21 -4.04
CA PHE A 7 -15.65 50.08 -3.04
C PHE A 7 -14.32 50.39 -3.73
N SER A 8 -13.70 51.44 -3.24
CA SER A 8 -12.36 51.88 -3.62
C SER A 8 -11.31 51.15 -2.78
N TRP A 9 -10.33 50.57 -3.42
CA TRP A 9 -9.12 50.05 -2.78
C TRP A 9 -8.12 51.17 -2.62
N ASN A 10 -7.63 51.32 -1.39
CA ASN A 10 -6.61 52.31 -1.06
C ASN A 10 -5.28 51.55 -0.86
N SER A 11 -4.33 51.82 -1.73
CA SER A 11 -2.96 51.31 -1.70
C SER A 11 -2.11 52.15 -0.76
N SER A 12 -1.44 51.61 0.21
CA SER A 12 -0.40 52.27 0.97
C SER A 12 0.74 51.35 1.37
N LYS A 13 1.82 51.49 0.61
CA LYS A 13 3.24 51.62 1.02
C LYS A 13 3.84 50.54 1.93
N TYR A 14 4.66 49.69 1.39
CA TYR A 14 5.84 49.20 2.10
C TYR A 14 7.13 49.61 1.41
N LYS A 15 8.02 50.23 2.21
CA LYS A 15 9.37 50.73 1.81
C LYS A 15 10.37 49.59 1.92
N TYR A 16 11.13 49.38 0.88
CA TYR A 16 12.32 48.53 0.90
C TYR A 16 13.48 49.24 1.62
N PHE A 17 14.12 48.54 2.55
CA PHE A 17 15.42 48.90 3.11
C PHE A 17 16.48 48.05 2.41
N VAL A 18 17.36 48.69 1.69
CA VAL A 18 18.57 48.09 1.10
C VAL A 18 19.72 48.32 2.06
N PHE A 19 20.36 47.23 2.52
CA PHE A 19 21.66 47.30 3.21
C PHE A 19 22.76 46.89 2.26
N LEU A 20 23.63 47.84 1.94
CA LEU A 20 24.93 47.60 1.27
C LEU A 20 25.95 47.13 2.30
N PHE A 21 26.55 45.97 2.09
CA PHE A 21 27.80 45.61 2.74
C PHE A 21 28.97 45.66 1.78
N ILE A 22 29.96 46.47 2.15
CA ILE A 22 31.22 46.68 1.45
C ILE A 22 32.14 45.49 1.72
N PHE A 23 32.63 44.83 0.65
CA PHE A 23 33.67 43.81 0.71
C PHE A 23 35.03 44.46 0.60
N SER A 24 35.89 44.29 1.60
CA SER A 24 37.31 44.58 1.58
C SER A 24 38.08 43.30 1.24
N LEU A 25 38.77 43.31 0.07
CA LEU A 25 39.71 42.25 -0.31
C LEU A 25 41.04 42.39 0.45
N ILE A 26 41.49 41.33 1.08
CA ILE A 26 42.88 41.12 1.44
C ILE A 26 43.35 39.81 0.82
N LEU A 27 44.30 39.94 -0.13
CA LEU A 27 45.05 38.83 -0.72
C LEU A 27 46.23 38.47 0.17
N THR A 28 46.32 37.20 0.62
CA THR A 28 47.63 36.62 1.03
C THR A 28 47.66 35.11 0.78
N GLY A 29 48.62 34.71 -0.03
CA GLY A 29 49.51 33.57 0.09
C GLY A 29 48.97 32.13 0.10
N CYS A 30 49.22 31.42 -1.01
CA CYS A 30 49.16 29.95 -1.09
C CYS A 30 50.13 29.28 -0.12
N GLN A 31 49.64 28.38 0.71
CA GLN A 31 50.40 27.19 1.20
C GLN A 31 49.47 25.98 1.22
N SER A 32 49.91 24.92 0.53
CA SER A 32 49.27 23.62 0.46
C SER A 32 49.35 22.88 1.78
N ASN A 33 48.23 22.72 2.48
CA ASN A 33 48.13 21.75 3.58
C ASN A 33 47.01 20.75 3.24
N LYS A 34 47.37 19.47 3.15
CA LYS A 34 46.47 18.33 3.13
C LYS A 34 45.54 18.43 4.35
N LYS A 35 44.32 18.79 4.15
CA LYS A 35 43.29 18.69 5.20
C LYS A 35 42.71 17.28 5.22
N ASN A 36 42.91 16.60 6.34
CA ASN A 36 42.08 15.48 6.76
C ASN A 36 40.62 15.91 6.70
N SER A 37 39.83 15.23 5.90
CA SER A 37 38.37 15.33 5.95
C SER A 37 37.90 14.70 7.26
N GLN A 38 37.81 15.47 8.32
CA GLN A 38 36.93 15.11 9.43
C GLN A 38 35.50 15.20 8.91
N SER A 39 34.82 14.04 8.83
CA SER A 39 33.39 13.97 8.69
C SER A 39 32.78 14.74 9.86
N ILE A 40 32.09 15.83 9.56
CA ILE A 40 31.24 16.51 10.53
C ILE A 40 30.11 15.51 10.82
N ALA A 41 30.18 14.82 11.93
CA ALA A 41 29.07 14.02 12.42
C ALA A 41 27.86 14.96 12.57
N LYS A 42 26.78 14.66 11.82
CA LYS A 42 25.48 15.30 11.99
C LYS A 42 25.08 15.08 13.45
N PRO A 43 24.53 16.10 14.15
CA PRO A 43 24.03 15.86 15.51
C PRO A 43 23.02 14.71 15.46
N PRO A 44 23.03 13.79 16.43
CA PRO A 44 22.01 12.75 16.49
C PRO A 44 20.66 13.45 16.52
N ALA A 45 19.75 13.02 15.63
CA ALA A 45 18.35 13.41 15.70
C ALA A 45 17.86 13.11 17.13
N SER A 46 17.01 13.95 17.70
CA SER A 46 16.46 13.71 19.02
C SER A 46 15.74 12.36 19.00
N ASN A 47 16.16 11.42 19.82
CA ASN A 47 15.57 10.07 19.93
C ASN A 47 14.17 10.08 20.56
N ASP A 48 13.46 11.21 20.55
CA ASP A 48 12.18 11.36 21.23
C ASP A 48 10.97 11.17 20.32
N ASP A 49 11.13 11.24 18.98
CA ASP A 49 10.03 11.03 18.05
C ASP A 49 9.63 9.56 17.98
N PHE A 50 8.33 9.30 17.89
CA PHE A 50 7.81 7.94 17.71
C PHE A 50 8.29 7.37 16.36
N PHE A 51 8.06 8.12 15.27
CA PHE A 51 8.57 7.81 13.94
C PHE A 51 9.68 8.78 13.52
N GLN A 52 10.73 8.23 12.93
CA GLN A 52 11.87 8.99 12.41
C GLN A 52 12.14 8.69 10.95
N THR A 53 12.30 9.72 10.13
CA THR A 53 12.71 9.58 8.72
C THR A 53 14.19 9.19 8.63
N ILE A 54 14.47 7.97 8.12
CA ILE A 54 15.84 7.42 8.03
C ILE A 54 16.25 6.93 6.64
N GLY A 55 15.38 6.96 5.62
CA GLY A 55 15.59 6.29 4.33
C GLY A 55 16.97 6.47 3.72
N GLN A 56 17.49 7.72 3.63
CA GLN A 56 18.83 7.99 3.09
C GLN A 56 19.97 7.42 3.96
N GLN A 57 19.75 7.31 5.26
CA GLN A 57 20.77 6.83 6.20
C GLN A 57 20.95 5.32 6.07
N ILE A 58 19.90 4.62 5.68
CA ILE A 58 19.87 3.16 5.52
C ILE A 58 20.05 2.70 4.07
N GLY A 59 20.42 3.61 3.15
CA GLY A 59 20.73 3.26 1.76
C GLY A 59 19.55 3.27 0.78
N LEU A 60 18.37 3.74 1.20
CA LEU A 60 17.21 3.90 0.31
C LEU A 60 17.26 5.27 -0.36
N ASP A 61 17.65 5.29 -1.62
CA ASP A 61 17.80 6.51 -2.42
C ASP A 61 16.76 6.62 -3.55
N PHE A 62 15.76 5.75 -3.56
CA PHE A 62 14.73 5.69 -4.58
C PHE A 62 13.99 7.03 -4.73
N VAL A 63 13.85 7.43 -5.99
CA VAL A 63 13.06 8.59 -6.41
C VAL A 63 12.05 8.09 -7.43
N HIS A 64 10.79 8.15 -7.08
CA HIS A 64 9.71 7.83 -8.01
C HIS A 64 9.69 8.81 -9.16
N SER A 65 9.30 8.37 -10.35
CA SER A 65 9.14 9.21 -11.53
C SER A 65 7.78 8.97 -12.20
N ILE A 66 7.20 10.04 -12.69
CA ILE A 66 6.04 10.00 -13.59
C ILE A 66 6.45 9.93 -15.07
N GLY A 67 7.76 9.80 -15.34
CA GLY A 67 8.34 9.77 -16.69
C GLY A 67 8.60 11.15 -17.29
N GLY A 68 7.78 12.16 -17.01
CA GLY A 68 7.88 13.54 -17.44
C GLY A 68 8.34 14.49 -16.34
N LYS A 69 8.12 15.80 -16.54
CA LYS A 69 8.39 16.85 -15.54
C LYS A 69 7.11 17.49 -14.99
N HIS A 70 5.99 17.17 -15.58
CA HIS A 70 4.68 17.74 -15.24
C HIS A 70 3.66 16.61 -15.22
N LEU A 71 2.71 16.71 -14.35
CA LEU A 71 1.57 15.82 -14.28
C LEU A 71 0.56 16.27 -15.36
N ASP A 72 0.59 15.60 -16.49
CA ASP A 72 -0.13 16.02 -17.71
C ASP A 72 -1.39 15.21 -17.98
N ASN A 73 -1.56 14.07 -17.32
CA ASN A 73 -2.72 13.18 -17.53
C ASN A 73 -3.00 12.31 -16.30
N ILE A 74 -4.19 11.66 -16.34
CA ILE A 74 -4.70 10.89 -15.22
C ILE A 74 -3.85 9.62 -14.91
N VAL A 75 -3.22 9.01 -15.92
CA VAL A 75 -2.38 7.81 -15.71
C VAL A 75 -1.11 8.17 -14.94
N GLU A 76 -0.54 9.34 -15.18
CA GLU A 76 0.63 9.84 -14.46
C GLU A 76 0.32 10.18 -12.99
N SER A 77 -0.97 10.42 -12.66
CA SER A 77 -1.40 10.71 -11.28
C SER A 77 -1.51 9.47 -10.40
N VAL A 78 -1.64 8.30 -11.00
CA VAL A 78 -1.74 7.00 -10.32
C VAL A 78 -0.40 6.26 -10.40
N GLY A 79 -0.24 5.17 -9.63
CA GLY A 79 1.02 4.43 -9.56
C GLY A 79 1.80 4.70 -8.28
N GLY A 80 3.02 4.19 -8.21
CA GLY A 80 3.87 4.33 -7.04
C GLY A 80 3.61 3.28 -5.96
N GLY A 81 3.41 2.02 -6.35
CA GLY A 81 3.32 0.89 -5.42
C GLY A 81 4.68 0.46 -4.87
N ALA A 82 4.66 -0.21 -3.71
CA ALA A 82 5.82 -0.84 -3.09
C ALA A 82 5.44 -2.10 -2.33
N ALA A 83 6.37 -3.04 -2.18
CA ALA A 83 6.13 -4.26 -1.42
C ALA A 83 7.33 -4.65 -0.57
N PHE A 84 7.07 -5.10 0.65
CA PHE A 84 8.02 -5.86 1.44
C PHE A 84 7.96 -7.34 1.08
N LEU A 85 9.11 -7.99 1.00
CA LEU A 85 9.25 -9.41 0.72
C LEU A 85 10.61 -9.92 1.23
N ASP A 86 10.68 -11.16 1.68
CA ASP A 86 11.95 -11.85 1.97
C ASP A 86 12.30 -12.71 0.74
N TYR A 87 12.94 -12.08 -0.30
CA TYR A 87 13.11 -12.74 -1.59
C TYR A 87 14.19 -13.83 -1.58
N ASP A 88 15.12 -13.81 -0.64
CA ASP A 88 16.22 -14.79 -0.56
C ASP A 88 16.15 -15.71 0.67
N GLN A 89 15.06 -15.60 1.47
CA GLN A 89 14.73 -16.44 2.62
C GLN A 89 15.77 -16.32 3.75
N ASP A 90 16.33 -15.12 3.95
CA ASP A 90 17.30 -14.85 5.01
C ASP A 90 16.65 -14.43 6.34
N GLY A 91 15.32 -14.23 6.35
CA GLY A 91 14.51 -13.87 7.51
C GLY A 91 14.37 -12.36 7.74
N TYR A 92 14.93 -11.53 6.87
CA TYR A 92 14.74 -10.08 6.86
C TYR A 92 13.96 -9.65 5.62
N ILE A 93 13.07 -8.70 5.79
CA ILE A 93 12.28 -8.20 4.66
C ILE A 93 13.08 -7.24 3.80
N ASP A 94 13.04 -7.48 2.50
CA ASP A 94 13.56 -6.65 1.43
C ASP A 94 12.46 -5.72 0.92
N LEU A 95 12.81 -4.79 0.01
CA LEU A 95 11.87 -3.80 -0.50
C LEU A 95 11.89 -3.76 -2.02
N TYR A 96 10.74 -3.96 -2.65
CA TYR A 96 10.53 -3.70 -4.07
C TYR A 96 9.70 -2.42 -4.27
N THR A 97 10.09 -1.56 -5.24
CA THR A 97 9.43 -0.28 -5.51
C THR A 97 9.13 -0.11 -6.99
N CYS A 98 7.95 0.38 -7.31
CA CYS A 98 7.50 0.66 -8.67
C CYS A 98 7.75 2.11 -9.07
N SER A 99 8.07 2.35 -10.33
CA SER A 99 8.25 3.68 -10.92
C SER A 99 7.53 3.76 -12.27
N GLY A 100 6.96 4.93 -12.54
CA GLY A 100 6.61 5.27 -13.92
C GLY A 100 7.87 5.51 -14.75
N THR A 101 7.72 5.54 -16.06
CA THR A 101 8.80 5.74 -17.01
C THR A 101 8.36 6.60 -18.19
N TRP A 102 9.28 6.99 -19.03
CA TRP A 102 8.95 7.69 -20.27
C TRP A 102 8.28 6.78 -21.29
N ILE A 103 7.10 7.15 -21.78
CA ILE A 103 6.40 6.47 -22.88
C ILE A 103 6.29 7.42 -24.08
N GLU A 104 6.77 6.96 -25.24
CA GLU A 104 6.71 7.72 -26.49
C GLU A 104 5.26 7.97 -26.92
N GLY A 105 4.94 9.25 -27.25
CA GLY A 105 3.59 9.67 -27.62
C GLY A 105 2.61 9.86 -26.44
N PHE A 106 3.02 9.50 -25.23
CA PHE A 106 2.23 9.64 -24.01
C PHE A 106 2.84 10.69 -23.07
N THR A 107 4.10 10.50 -22.67
CA THR A 107 4.79 11.44 -21.77
C THR A 107 5.23 12.70 -22.53
N LYS A 108 4.96 13.87 -21.97
CA LYS A 108 5.34 15.15 -22.57
C LYS A 108 6.69 15.64 -22.08
N GLY A 109 7.36 16.47 -22.93
CA GLY A 109 8.65 17.09 -22.62
C GLY A 109 9.83 16.38 -23.27
N GLU A 110 10.99 16.38 -22.61
CA GLU A 110 12.22 15.76 -23.09
C GLU A 110 12.42 14.39 -22.47
N LYS A 111 12.67 13.38 -23.32
CA LYS A 111 12.97 12.01 -22.85
C LYS A 111 14.24 12.01 -21.98
N PRO A 112 14.18 11.44 -20.77
CA PRO A 112 15.34 11.33 -19.90
C PRO A 112 16.48 10.54 -20.55
N ALA A 113 17.75 10.93 -20.32
CA ALA A 113 18.91 10.19 -20.83
C ALA A 113 19.02 8.78 -20.22
N LYS A 114 18.60 8.59 -18.96
CA LYS A 114 18.38 7.30 -18.29
C LYS A 114 16.90 7.19 -17.97
N LEU A 115 16.27 6.12 -18.48
CA LEU A 115 14.87 5.84 -18.13
C LEU A 115 14.77 5.44 -16.66
N PRO A 116 13.75 5.92 -15.94
CA PRO A 116 13.40 5.38 -14.63
C PRO A 116 13.15 3.88 -14.70
N GLU A 117 13.44 3.17 -13.63
CA GLU A 117 13.24 1.73 -13.49
C GLU A 117 12.68 1.42 -12.10
N ASN A 118 12.08 0.26 -11.92
CA ASN A 118 11.73 -0.26 -10.60
C ASN A 118 13.00 -0.66 -9.85
N HIS A 119 12.93 -0.70 -8.52
CA HIS A 119 14.10 -1.07 -7.70
C HIS A 119 13.78 -2.23 -6.75
N LEU A 120 14.76 -3.13 -6.57
CA LEU A 120 14.79 -4.11 -5.49
C LEU A 120 15.96 -3.79 -4.57
N TYR A 121 15.65 -3.55 -3.32
CA TYR A 121 16.62 -3.28 -2.25
C TYR A 121 16.71 -4.49 -1.32
N HIS A 122 17.91 -5.06 -1.21
CA HIS A 122 18.20 -6.16 -0.32
C HIS A 122 18.57 -5.64 1.07
N ASN A 123 17.94 -6.18 2.10
CA ASN A 123 18.22 -5.89 3.50
C ASN A 123 19.52 -6.58 3.93
N GLN A 124 20.51 -5.80 4.37
CA GLN A 124 21.84 -6.30 4.74
C GLN A 124 21.90 -6.87 6.16
N GLN A 125 20.77 -7.08 6.87
CA GLN A 125 20.68 -7.57 8.25
C GLN A 125 21.42 -6.70 9.28
N ASN A 126 21.77 -5.50 8.92
CA ASN A 126 22.51 -4.54 9.75
C ASN A 126 21.82 -3.18 9.85
N GLY A 127 20.53 -3.14 9.49
CA GLY A 127 19.70 -1.94 9.43
C GLY A 127 19.95 -1.07 8.19
N THR A 128 20.58 -1.62 7.13
CA THR A 128 20.78 -0.91 5.85
C THR A 128 20.33 -1.76 4.67
N PHE A 129 20.05 -1.10 3.53
CA PHE A 129 19.66 -1.72 2.27
C PHE A 129 20.72 -1.51 1.19
N GLU A 130 20.83 -2.47 0.26
CA GLU A 130 21.64 -2.40 -0.95
C GLU A 130 20.75 -2.54 -2.19
N ASP A 131 20.89 -1.64 -3.17
CA ASP A 131 20.21 -1.77 -4.46
C ASP A 131 20.80 -2.95 -5.26
N VAL A 132 20.00 -4.01 -5.40
CA VAL A 132 20.35 -5.23 -6.13
C VAL A 132 19.57 -5.38 -7.44
N THR A 133 18.81 -4.37 -7.86
CA THR A 133 17.90 -4.37 -9.02
C THR A 133 18.50 -5.02 -10.26
N ARG A 134 19.70 -4.56 -10.65
CA ARG A 134 20.37 -5.06 -11.85
C ARG A 134 20.87 -6.48 -11.72
N LYS A 135 21.35 -6.86 -10.53
CA LYS A 135 21.79 -8.23 -10.23
C LYS A 135 20.60 -9.17 -10.23
N ALA A 136 19.49 -8.76 -9.64
CA ALA A 136 18.25 -9.51 -9.58
C ALA A 136 17.53 -9.60 -10.93
N GLY A 137 17.70 -8.60 -11.82
CA GLY A 137 17.08 -8.58 -13.15
C GLY A 137 15.61 -8.16 -13.15
N VAL A 138 15.19 -7.29 -12.19
CA VAL A 138 13.78 -6.93 -11.97
C VAL A 138 13.46 -5.44 -12.17
N GLY A 139 14.38 -4.64 -12.72
CA GLY A 139 14.18 -3.20 -12.90
C GLY A 139 13.02 -2.85 -13.84
N GLY A 140 12.76 -3.65 -14.86
CA GLY A 140 11.73 -3.37 -15.87
C GLY A 140 11.98 -2.04 -16.59
N HIS A 141 11.17 -1.75 -17.58
CA HIS A 141 11.13 -0.45 -18.27
C HIS A 141 9.71 -0.09 -18.69
N ASP A 142 8.73 -0.76 -18.08
CA ASP A 142 7.31 -0.51 -18.28
C ASP A 142 6.85 0.63 -17.35
N TYR A 143 5.71 1.23 -17.61
CA TYR A 143 5.13 2.22 -16.71
C TYR A 143 4.44 1.48 -15.56
N SER A 144 5.20 1.24 -14.50
CA SER A 144 4.73 0.40 -13.40
C SER A 144 3.83 1.19 -12.43
N MET A 145 2.71 0.58 -12.08
CA MET A 145 1.70 1.12 -11.18
C MET A 145 1.84 0.53 -9.79
N GLY A 146 1.66 -0.76 -9.67
CA GLY A 146 1.60 -1.49 -8.42
C GLY A 146 2.37 -2.80 -8.43
N VAL A 147 2.46 -3.41 -7.26
CA VAL A 147 3.15 -4.69 -7.06
C VAL A 147 2.41 -5.54 -6.04
N THR A 148 2.35 -6.85 -6.32
CA THR A 148 1.95 -7.87 -5.36
C THR A 148 2.92 -9.04 -5.39
N VAL A 149 3.15 -9.66 -4.24
CA VAL A 149 4.13 -10.71 -4.03
C VAL A 149 3.44 -11.98 -3.54
N GLY A 150 3.81 -13.13 -4.09
CA GLY A 150 3.29 -14.43 -3.69
C GLY A 150 4.07 -15.58 -4.33
N ASP A 151 4.14 -16.70 -3.66
CA ASP A 151 4.76 -17.94 -4.17
C ASP A 151 3.75 -18.70 -5.05
N PHE A 152 3.55 -18.21 -6.30
CA PHE A 152 2.53 -18.79 -7.20
C PHE A 152 2.81 -20.23 -7.60
N ASN A 153 4.02 -20.71 -7.42
CA ASN A 153 4.44 -22.06 -7.82
C ASN A 153 4.75 -22.99 -6.65
N ASN A 154 4.46 -22.56 -5.40
CA ASN A 154 4.65 -23.29 -4.14
C ASN A 154 6.08 -23.81 -3.94
N ASP A 155 7.09 -23.09 -4.45
CA ASP A 155 8.49 -23.52 -4.40
C ASP A 155 9.25 -22.97 -3.18
N GLY A 156 8.58 -22.18 -2.33
CA GLY A 156 9.06 -21.61 -1.08
C GLY A 156 9.74 -20.25 -1.21
N TYR A 157 9.75 -19.65 -2.39
CA TYR A 157 10.35 -18.35 -2.64
C TYR A 157 9.33 -17.40 -3.27
N PRO A 158 9.18 -16.19 -2.75
CA PRO A 158 8.20 -15.24 -3.26
C PRO A 158 8.55 -14.78 -4.67
N ASP A 159 7.54 -14.74 -5.53
CA ASP A 159 7.56 -14.23 -6.89
C ASP A 159 6.96 -12.81 -6.91
N ILE A 160 7.22 -12.02 -7.95
CA ILE A 160 6.80 -10.63 -8.03
C ILE A 160 5.89 -10.43 -9.25
N TYR A 161 4.67 -9.94 -9.02
CA TYR A 161 3.79 -9.46 -10.08
C TYR A 161 3.71 -7.94 -10.05
N VAL A 162 3.97 -7.31 -11.20
CA VAL A 162 3.94 -5.85 -11.38
C VAL A 162 2.82 -5.49 -12.34
N SER A 163 1.86 -4.70 -11.88
CA SER A 163 0.82 -4.11 -12.71
C SER A 163 1.35 -2.85 -13.41
N ASN A 164 0.98 -2.69 -14.69
CA ASN A 164 1.52 -1.63 -15.54
C ASN A 164 0.42 -0.91 -16.31
N TYR A 165 0.71 0.30 -16.73
CA TYR A 165 0.07 0.88 -17.91
C TYR A 165 0.71 0.25 -19.15
N GLY A 166 -0.02 -0.66 -19.82
CA GLY A 166 0.50 -1.60 -20.81
C GLY A 166 0.61 -3.03 -20.25
N PRO A 167 1.40 -3.90 -20.86
CA PRO A 167 1.50 -5.30 -20.42
C PRO A 167 2.07 -5.42 -19.00
N ASN A 168 1.39 -6.18 -18.14
CA ASN A 168 1.87 -6.52 -16.80
C ASN A 168 3.08 -7.46 -16.83
N THR A 169 3.79 -7.58 -15.72
CA THR A 169 5.01 -8.39 -15.63
C THR A 169 4.98 -9.35 -14.46
N LEU A 170 5.23 -10.65 -14.72
CA LEU A 170 5.44 -11.68 -13.70
C LEU A 170 6.90 -12.11 -13.69
N TYR A 171 7.57 -11.90 -12.56
CA TYR A 171 8.94 -12.35 -12.30
C TYR A 171 8.91 -13.57 -11.39
N LYS A 172 9.43 -14.70 -11.89
CA LYS A 172 9.65 -15.90 -11.08
C LYS A 172 11.01 -15.84 -10.39
N ASN A 173 11.04 -16.10 -9.09
CA ASN A 173 12.26 -16.21 -8.29
C ASN A 173 13.07 -17.48 -8.68
N ASN A 174 14.37 -17.31 -8.93
CA ASN A 174 15.26 -18.41 -9.29
C ASN A 174 15.98 -19.04 -8.08
N LYS A 175 15.67 -18.62 -6.85
CA LYS A 175 16.27 -19.11 -5.58
C LYS A 175 17.78 -18.85 -5.43
N ASN A 176 18.29 -17.90 -6.15
CA ASN A 176 19.72 -17.56 -6.17
C ASN A 176 19.97 -16.04 -6.18
N GLY A 177 18.97 -15.27 -5.75
CA GLY A 177 19.02 -13.81 -5.74
C GLY A 177 18.75 -13.17 -7.09
N THR A 178 18.24 -13.95 -8.09
CA THR A 178 17.84 -13.43 -9.40
C THR A 178 16.41 -13.87 -9.74
N PHE A 179 15.80 -13.19 -10.71
CA PHE A 179 14.46 -13.50 -11.19
C PHE A 179 14.45 -13.73 -12.71
N THR A 180 13.45 -14.45 -13.17
CA THR A 180 13.17 -14.65 -14.60
C THR A 180 11.80 -14.10 -14.95
N ASN A 181 11.70 -13.21 -15.94
CA ASN A 181 10.42 -12.77 -16.47
C ASN A 181 9.71 -13.95 -17.17
N VAL A 182 8.61 -14.40 -16.58
CA VAL A 182 7.80 -15.52 -17.07
C VAL A 182 6.43 -15.10 -17.58
N THR A 183 6.16 -13.81 -17.70
CA THR A 183 4.87 -13.20 -18.08
C THR A 183 4.24 -13.85 -19.30
N LYS A 184 5.03 -14.04 -20.37
CA LYS A 184 4.54 -14.64 -21.62
C LYS A 184 4.13 -16.10 -21.42
N ARG A 185 4.88 -16.87 -20.62
CA ARG A 185 4.56 -18.25 -20.30
C ARG A 185 3.34 -18.33 -19.40
N GLY A 186 3.27 -17.46 -18.39
CA GLY A 186 2.16 -17.38 -17.45
C GLY A 186 0.86 -16.90 -18.07
N MET A 187 0.91 -16.23 -19.24
CA MET A 187 -0.25 -15.64 -19.92
C MET A 187 -0.98 -14.53 -19.12
N VAL A 188 -0.25 -13.87 -18.22
CA VAL A 188 -0.81 -12.86 -17.28
C VAL A 188 -0.47 -11.42 -17.66
N ALA A 189 -0.10 -11.16 -18.90
CA ALA A 189 0.26 -9.82 -19.37
C ALA A 189 -0.91 -8.83 -19.42
N GLY A 190 -2.16 -9.30 -19.49
CA GLY A 190 -3.35 -8.47 -19.63
C GLY A 190 -3.50 -7.74 -20.98
N GLY A 191 -2.42 -7.57 -21.72
CA GLY A 191 -2.40 -6.85 -23.01
C GLY A 191 -2.19 -5.34 -22.84
N ASN A 192 -2.86 -4.53 -23.67
CA ASN A 192 -2.82 -3.05 -23.58
C ASN A 192 -3.86 -2.55 -22.58
N VAL A 193 -3.56 -2.68 -21.31
CA VAL A 193 -4.45 -2.32 -20.20
C VAL A 193 -3.84 -1.22 -19.33
N SER A 194 -4.64 -0.64 -18.47
CA SER A 194 -4.20 0.22 -17.37
C SER A 194 -4.46 -0.54 -16.08
N SER A 195 -3.63 -1.56 -15.81
CA SER A 195 -3.75 -2.34 -14.58
C SER A 195 -3.20 -1.56 -13.41
N VAL A 196 -3.90 -1.57 -12.29
CA VAL A 196 -3.54 -0.82 -11.08
C VAL A 196 -3.35 -1.78 -9.92
N GLY A 197 -4.39 -2.15 -9.18
CA GLY A 197 -4.32 -3.09 -8.07
C GLY A 197 -4.25 -4.54 -8.55
N ALA A 198 -3.54 -5.37 -7.82
CA ALA A 198 -3.55 -6.83 -8.02
C ALA A 198 -3.42 -7.55 -6.68
N VAL A 199 -4.03 -8.72 -6.54
CA VAL A 199 -4.02 -9.50 -5.31
C VAL A 199 -3.88 -11.00 -5.60
N TRP A 200 -2.96 -11.65 -4.86
CA TRP A 200 -2.85 -13.10 -4.84
C TRP A 200 -3.84 -13.69 -3.82
N MET A 201 -4.53 -14.75 -4.20
CA MET A 201 -5.45 -15.49 -3.34
C MET A 201 -5.62 -16.91 -3.86
N ASP A 202 -6.09 -17.81 -3.04
CA ASP A 202 -6.49 -19.18 -3.39
C ASP A 202 -8.02 -19.20 -3.32
N TYR A 203 -8.71 -18.86 -4.43
CA TYR A 203 -10.15 -18.62 -4.39
C TYR A 203 -10.98 -19.90 -4.33
N ASP A 204 -10.42 -21.04 -4.77
CA ASP A 204 -11.13 -22.34 -4.80
C ASP A 204 -10.56 -23.36 -3.82
N ASN A 205 -9.59 -22.95 -3.00
CA ASN A 205 -8.91 -23.74 -1.97
C ASN A 205 -8.22 -24.99 -2.56
N ASP A 206 -7.67 -24.90 -3.79
CA ASP A 206 -6.91 -25.97 -4.41
C ASP A 206 -5.44 -26.03 -3.95
N GLY A 207 -4.99 -25.03 -3.19
CA GLY A 207 -3.64 -24.91 -2.64
C GLY A 207 -2.67 -24.17 -3.55
N LEU A 208 -3.13 -23.56 -4.63
CA LEU A 208 -2.36 -22.69 -5.51
C LEU A 208 -2.83 -21.24 -5.38
N LEU A 209 -1.92 -20.30 -5.59
CA LEU A 209 -2.30 -18.90 -5.62
C LEU A 209 -2.80 -18.51 -7.01
N ASP A 210 -4.03 -18.05 -7.07
CA ASP A 210 -4.65 -17.38 -8.20
C ASP A 210 -4.39 -15.87 -8.15
N LEU A 211 -4.70 -15.17 -9.24
CA LEU A 211 -4.39 -13.74 -9.35
C LEU A 211 -5.62 -12.96 -9.83
N TYR A 212 -6.07 -11.99 -9.02
CA TYR A 212 -7.01 -10.98 -9.48
C TYR A 212 -6.30 -9.68 -9.82
N VAL A 213 -6.65 -9.07 -10.96
CA VAL A 213 -6.04 -7.84 -11.46
C VAL A 213 -7.14 -6.82 -11.73
N GLY A 214 -7.11 -5.72 -10.99
CA GLY A 214 -7.98 -4.57 -11.19
C GLY A 214 -7.46 -3.67 -12.31
N ASN A 215 -8.35 -3.32 -13.23
CA ASN A 215 -8.07 -2.43 -14.36
C ASN A 215 -8.82 -1.11 -14.22
N TYR A 216 -8.19 -0.03 -14.67
CA TYR A 216 -8.71 1.32 -14.44
C TYR A 216 -9.55 1.83 -15.61
N LEU A 217 -8.91 2.30 -16.67
CA LEU A 217 -9.59 2.97 -17.79
C LEU A 217 -8.83 2.82 -19.11
N VAL A 218 -9.55 3.01 -20.21
CA VAL A 218 -8.98 3.10 -21.56
C VAL A 218 -8.53 4.54 -21.79
N PHE A 219 -7.27 4.83 -21.49
CA PHE A 219 -6.75 6.19 -21.67
C PHE A 219 -6.63 6.56 -23.15
N ASP A 220 -7.24 7.68 -23.54
CA ASP A 220 -7.14 8.29 -24.87
C ASP A 220 -6.32 9.60 -24.80
N PRO A 221 -5.07 9.62 -25.26
CA PRO A 221 -4.24 10.82 -25.24
C PRO A 221 -4.75 11.93 -26.18
N GLU A 222 -5.62 11.61 -27.15
CA GLU A 222 -6.22 12.54 -28.08
C GLU A 222 -7.57 13.11 -27.58
N TYR A 223 -8.04 12.66 -26.40
CA TYR A 223 -9.30 13.12 -25.83
C TYR A 223 -9.27 14.63 -25.58
N LYS A 224 -10.12 15.37 -26.29
CA LYS A 224 -10.21 16.82 -26.19
C LYS A 224 -11.42 17.21 -25.34
N TYR A 225 -11.18 17.42 -24.08
CA TYR A 225 -12.19 17.94 -23.18
C TYR A 225 -12.20 19.46 -23.16
N PHE A 226 -13.39 20.07 -23.30
CA PHE A 226 -13.52 21.53 -23.42
C PHE A 226 -13.39 22.30 -22.12
N TYR A 227 -13.44 21.62 -20.99
CA TYR A 227 -13.50 22.27 -19.69
C TYR A 227 -12.71 21.50 -18.62
N ALA A 228 -11.43 21.63 -18.68
CA ALA A 228 -10.53 21.24 -17.59
C ALA A 228 -9.61 22.42 -17.28
N PRO A 229 -10.11 23.51 -16.61
CA PRO A 229 -9.31 24.69 -16.35
C PRO A 229 -8.12 24.39 -15.42
N ASP A 230 -8.23 23.32 -14.62
CA ASP A 230 -7.27 22.96 -13.58
C ASP A 230 -6.77 21.50 -13.79
N GLY A 231 -6.04 21.24 -14.88
CA GLY A 231 -5.39 19.96 -15.10
C GLY A 231 -5.98 19.12 -16.24
N PHE A 232 -6.17 17.82 -16.02
CA PHE A 232 -6.62 16.84 -17.00
C PHE A 232 -8.03 16.31 -16.67
N PRO A 233 -8.74 15.67 -17.66
CA PRO A 233 -10.05 15.08 -17.43
C PRO A 233 -10.03 14.01 -16.33
N GLY A 234 -11.11 13.92 -15.55
CA GLY A 234 -11.31 12.87 -14.56
C GLY A 234 -11.65 11.51 -15.21
N PRO A 235 -11.75 10.42 -14.40
CA PRO A 235 -11.87 9.06 -14.90
C PRO A 235 -13.14 8.82 -15.71
N LEU A 236 -14.25 9.50 -15.40
CA LEU A 236 -15.52 9.37 -16.14
C LEU A 236 -15.48 9.92 -17.57
N ALA A 237 -14.40 10.57 -17.97
CA ALA A 237 -14.18 10.99 -19.35
C ALA A 237 -13.73 9.84 -20.27
N TYR A 238 -13.32 8.72 -19.69
CA TYR A 238 -12.76 7.56 -20.39
C TYR A 238 -13.61 6.33 -20.15
N ASP A 239 -13.59 5.37 -21.10
CA ASP A 239 -14.23 4.08 -20.93
C ASP A 239 -13.50 3.28 -19.83
N SER A 240 -14.25 2.49 -19.07
CA SER A 240 -13.71 1.54 -18.09
C SER A 240 -12.99 0.37 -18.76
N GLN A 241 -12.12 -0.30 -18.01
CA GLN A 241 -11.53 -1.57 -18.40
C GLN A 241 -11.92 -2.66 -17.40
N ALA A 242 -12.40 -3.80 -17.92
CA ALA A 242 -12.82 -4.91 -17.07
C ALA A 242 -11.64 -5.52 -16.31
N ASP A 243 -11.89 -5.89 -15.06
CA ASP A 243 -10.97 -6.63 -14.21
C ASP A 243 -10.79 -8.06 -14.69
N VAL A 244 -9.69 -8.71 -14.29
CA VAL A 244 -9.38 -10.08 -14.71
C VAL A 244 -9.06 -10.97 -13.50
N LEU A 245 -9.73 -12.13 -13.44
CA LEU A 245 -9.40 -13.23 -12.55
C LEU A 245 -8.66 -14.31 -13.34
N TYR A 246 -7.43 -14.58 -12.94
CA TYR A 246 -6.59 -15.63 -13.49
C TYR A 246 -6.54 -16.83 -12.54
N HIS A 247 -6.98 -18.00 -13.02
CA HIS A 247 -6.82 -19.28 -12.32
C HIS A 247 -5.45 -19.90 -12.59
N ASN A 248 -4.77 -20.38 -11.57
CA ASN A 248 -3.47 -21.03 -11.65
C ASN A 248 -3.59 -22.54 -11.90
N ASN A 249 -3.19 -23.01 -13.07
CA ASN A 249 -3.27 -24.42 -13.42
C ASN A 249 -2.15 -25.31 -12.83
N GLY A 250 -1.27 -24.75 -11.97
CA GLY A 250 -0.20 -25.48 -11.28
C GLY A 250 1.08 -25.74 -12.08
N ASP A 251 1.11 -25.41 -13.36
CA ASP A 251 2.28 -25.58 -14.24
C ASP A 251 2.97 -24.25 -14.60
N GLY A 252 2.58 -23.18 -13.93
CA GLY A 252 3.01 -21.80 -14.17
C GLY A 252 2.34 -21.15 -15.38
N ILE A 253 1.17 -21.66 -15.77
CA ILE A 253 0.27 -21.10 -16.77
C ILE A 253 -1.05 -20.75 -16.08
N PHE A 254 -1.53 -19.56 -16.33
CA PHE A 254 -2.78 -19.06 -15.79
C PHE A 254 -3.85 -19.00 -16.89
N GLU A 255 -5.09 -19.17 -16.52
CA GLU A 255 -6.25 -19.05 -17.40
C GLU A 255 -7.14 -17.89 -16.96
N ASP A 256 -7.54 -17.02 -17.88
CA ASP A 256 -8.56 -16.00 -17.62
C ASP A 256 -9.93 -16.69 -17.45
N VAL A 257 -10.39 -16.73 -16.20
CA VAL A 257 -11.67 -17.34 -15.82
C VAL A 257 -12.74 -16.31 -15.43
N SER A 258 -12.46 -15.02 -15.61
CA SER A 258 -13.33 -13.92 -15.16
C SER A 258 -14.79 -14.15 -15.52
N LYS A 259 -15.06 -14.37 -16.80
CA LYS A 259 -16.42 -14.56 -17.29
C LYS A 259 -17.08 -15.85 -16.79
N SER A 260 -16.33 -16.96 -16.71
CA SER A 260 -16.87 -18.25 -16.25
C SER A 260 -17.15 -18.24 -14.76
N MET A 261 -16.38 -17.45 -14.00
CA MET A 261 -16.54 -17.28 -12.56
C MET A 261 -17.50 -16.14 -12.18
N GLY A 262 -18.14 -15.49 -13.15
CA GLY A 262 -19.15 -14.46 -12.87
C GLY A 262 -18.59 -13.08 -12.54
N ILE A 263 -17.29 -12.85 -12.69
CA ILE A 263 -16.70 -11.51 -12.64
C ILE A 263 -17.11 -10.78 -13.92
N VAL A 264 -18.20 -10.00 -13.83
CA VAL A 264 -18.76 -9.23 -14.94
C VAL A 264 -18.68 -7.77 -14.57
N ASP A 265 -17.47 -7.24 -14.65
CA ASP A 265 -17.22 -5.83 -14.47
C ASP A 265 -17.60 -5.05 -15.74
N ILE A 266 -18.64 -4.22 -15.65
CA ILE A 266 -19.19 -3.48 -16.79
C ILE A 266 -18.91 -1.97 -16.75
N ASP A 267 -18.50 -1.44 -15.60
CA ASP A 267 -18.25 0.00 -15.42
C ASP A 267 -17.27 0.30 -14.27
N GLY A 268 -16.57 -0.70 -13.77
CA GLY A 268 -15.56 -0.53 -12.73
C GLY A 268 -14.38 0.31 -13.22
N ARG A 269 -13.79 1.05 -12.30
CA ARG A 269 -12.52 1.78 -12.48
C ARG A 269 -11.66 1.50 -11.28
N ALA A 270 -11.13 0.27 -11.23
CA ALA A 270 -10.38 -0.19 -10.08
C ALA A 270 -9.17 0.71 -9.78
N MET A 271 -8.99 1.03 -8.51
CA MET A 271 -7.81 1.70 -7.96
C MET A 271 -7.12 0.80 -6.93
N GLY A 272 -7.88 0.24 -6.01
CA GLY A 272 -7.40 -0.71 -5.02
C GLY A 272 -8.18 -2.02 -5.05
N VAL A 273 -7.48 -3.10 -4.76
CA VAL A 273 -8.08 -4.44 -4.65
C VAL A 273 -7.61 -5.08 -3.35
N GLY A 274 -8.53 -5.64 -2.61
CA GLY A 274 -8.24 -6.41 -1.41
C GLY A 274 -8.99 -7.74 -1.41
N ALA A 275 -8.42 -8.76 -0.78
CA ALA A 275 -9.04 -10.08 -0.69
C ALA A 275 -9.06 -10.59 0.75
N ALA A 276 -10.23 -11.00 1.23
CA ALA A 276 -10.43 -11.55 2.56
C ALA A 276 -11.74 -12.36 2.63
N ASP A 277 -11.79 -13.36 3.49
CA ASP A 277 -13.01 -14.11 3.84
C ASP A 277 -13.81 -13.27 4.85
N TYR A 278 -14.66 -12.36 4.33
CA TYR A 278 -15.36 -11.39 5.18
C TYR A 278 -16.54 -11.98 5.95
N ASP A 279 -17.13 -13.08 5.47
CA ASP A 279 -18.30 -13.72 6.09
C ASP A 279 -17.99 -15.04 6.81
N ASP A 280 -16.69 -15.39 6.89
CA ASP A 280 -16.13 -16.52 7.63
C ASP A 280 -16.64 -17.90 7.10
N ASP A 281 -16.93 -17.98 5.79
CA ASP A 281 -17.39 -19.21 5.14
C ASP A 281 -16.22 -20.12 4.69
N GLY A 282 -14.98 -19.63 4.75
CA GLY A 282 -13.75 -20.35 4.41
C GLY A 282 -13.27 -20.13 2.98
N TYR A 283 -13.92 -19.28 2.21
CA TYR A 283 -13.49 -18.89 0.88
C TYR A 283 -13.19 -17.40 0.84
N VAL A 284 -12.15 -17.04 0.10
CA VAL A 284 -11.69 -15.65 0.02
C VAL A 284 -12.56 -14.87 -0.97
N ASP A 285 -13.10 -13.74 -0.51
CA ASP A 285 -13.86 -12.77 -1.30
C ASP A 285 -12.96 -11.64 -1.81
N ILE A 286 -13.46 -10.80 -2.73
CA ILE A 286 -12.70 -9.71 -3.32
C ILE A 286 -13.47 -8.40 -3.16
N TYR A 287 -12.81 -7.37 -2.65
CA TYR A 287 -13.31 -6.00 -2.69
C TYR A 287 -12.52 -5.18 -3.70
N VAL A 288 -13.25 -4.44 -4.55
CA VAL A 288 -12.67 -3.52 -5.54
C VAL A 288 -13.10 -2.10 -5.21
N ALA A 289 -12.11 -1.29 -4.83
CA ALA A 289 -12.27 0.13 -4.62
C ALA A 289 -12.21 0.85 -5.98
N ASN A 290 -13.36 1.39 -6.41
CA ASN A 290 -13.53 2.02 -7.72
C ASN A 290 -13.52 3.55 -7.63
N ASP A 291 -12.92 4.19 -8.62
CA ASP A 291 -12.85 5.64 -8.77
C ASP A 291 -14.09 6.19 -9.47
N HIS A 292 -14.91 6.97 -8.74
CA HIS A 292 -16.16 7.60 -9.20
C HIS A 292 -17.25 6.61 -9.71
N THR A 293 -17.11 5.32 -9.42
CA THR A 293 -18.13 4.32 -9.74
C THR A 293 -18.43 3.44 -8.53
N VAL A 294 -19.41 2.53 -8.65
CA VAL A 294 -19.82 1.64 -7.56
C VAL A 294 -18.65 0.73 -7.18
N ASN A 295 -18.34 0.62 -5.89
CA ASN A 295 -17.39 -0.37 -5.42
C ASN A 295 -18.01 -1.77 -5.51
N TYR A 296 -17.21 -2.77 -5.88
CA TYR A 296 -17.64 -4.16 -5.91
C TYR A 296 -17.21 -4.91 -4.67
N LEU A 297 -18.10 -5.76 -4.16
CA LEU A 297 -17.80 -6.82 -3.19
C LEU A 297 -18.17 -8.15 -3.85
N TRP A 298 -17.21 -8.78 -4.50
CA TRP A 298 -17.36 -10.08 -5.12
C TRP A 298 -17.36 -11.17 -4.05
N HIS A 299 -18.56 -11.63 -3.66
CA HIS A 299 -18.73 -12.75 -2.76
C HIS A 299 -18.45 -14.06 -3.49
N ASN A 300 -17.61 -14.90 -2.92
CA ASN A 300 -17.20 -16.18 -3.45
C ASN A 300 -18.20 -17.28 -3.06
N ASP A 301 -18.94 -17.84 -4.00
CA ASP A 301 -19.90 -18.93 -3.76
C ASP A 301 -19.18 -20.29 -3.70
N GLY A 302 -18.35 -20.50 -2.69
CA GLY A 302 -17.69 -21.77 -2.40
C GLY A 302 -16.72 -22.23 -3.52
N GLY A 303 -15.96 -21.32 -4.12
CA GLY A 303 -15.01 -21.60 -5.19
C GLY A 303 -15.64 -21.84 -6.56
N LYS A 304 -16.95 -21.64 -6.72
CA LYS A 304 -17.69 -21.95 -7.96
C LYS A 304 -18.05 -20.74 -8.80
N GLY A 305 -17.88 -19.56 -8.25
CA GLY A 305 -18.16 -18.30 -8.91
C GLY A 305 -18.28 -17.15 -7.93
N PHE A 306 -18.36 -15.94 -8.46
CA PHE A 306 -18.47 -14.71 -7.69
C PHE A 306 -19.79 -14.00 -7.99
N ILE A 307 -20.35 -13.37 -6.97
CA ILE A 307 -21.60 -12.59 -7.04
C ILE A 307 -21.32 -11.22 -6.41
N ASP A 308 -21.56 -10.14 -7.15
CA ASP A 308 -21.45 -8.80 -6.57
C ASP A 308 -22.46 -8.58 -5.45
N ARG A 309 -21.96 -8.25 -4.28
CA ARG A 309 -22.72 -7.90 -3.07
C ARG A 309 -22.53 -6.44 -2.65
N GLY A 310 -21.69 -5.66 -3.31
CA GLY A 310 -21.32 -4.31 -2.90
C GLY A 310 -22.51 -3.43 -2.53
N THR A 311 -23.53 -3.35 -3.39
CA THR A 311 -24.76 -2.60 -3.11
C THR A 311 -25.59 -3.21 -1.98
N MET A 312 -25.70 -4.54 -1.93
CA MET A 312 -26.54 -5.22 -0.93
C MET A 312 -25.91 -5.27 0.45
N SER A 313 -24.60 -5.34 0.52
CA SER A 313 -23.83 -5.32 1.77
C SER A 313 -23.79 -3.95 2.44
N GLY A 314 -24.07 -2.87 1.66
CA GLY A 314 -23.95 -1.49 2.10
C GLY A 314 -22.58 -0.84 1.85
N THR A 315 -21.69 -1.50 1.09
CA THR A 315 -20.30 -1.02 0.86
C THR A 315 -20.02 -0.50 -0.55
N GLY A 316 -21.01 -0.61 -1.46
CA GLY A 316 -20.87 -0.18 -2.85
C GLY A 316 -20.95 1.34 -3.05
N PHE A 317 -21.57 2.06 -2.10
CA PHE A 317 -21.82 3.50 -2.15
C PHE A 317 -21.51 4.14 -0.79
N SER A 318 -21.29 5.44 -0.78
CA SER A 318 -21.25 6.24 0.45
C SER A 318 -22.59 6.20 1.19
N GLN A 319 -22.61 6.66 2.44
CA GLN A 319 -23.84 6.80 3.25
C GLN A 319 -24.89 7.70 2.57
N ALA A 320 -24.48 8.62 1.70
CA ALA A 320 -25.37 9.46 0.92
C ALA A 320 -25.96 8.75 -0.32
N GLY A 321 -25.53 7.52 -0.63
CA GLY A 321 -25.92 6.77 -1.82
C GLY A 321 -25.22 7.25 -3.09
N GLU A 322 -24.08 7.89 -2.97
CA GLU A 322 -23.24 8.37 -4.08
C GLU A 322 -22.02 7.45 -4.26
N ALA A 323 -21.55 7.31 -5.51
CA ALA A 323 -20.29 6.65 -5.79
C ALA A 323 -19.14 7.44 -5.17
N THR A 324 -18.18 6.74 -4.61
CA THR A 324 -17.00 7.28 -3.93
C THR A 324 -15.80 7.38 -4.87
N VAL A 325 -14.73 8.05 -4.45
CA VAL A 325 -13.45 8.09 -5.14
C VAL A 325 -12.48 7.20 -4.36
N SER A 326 -12.82 5.90 -4.35
CA SER A 326 -12.12 4.93 -3.50
C SER A 326 -10.76 4.55 -4.09
N MET A 327 -9.70 4.61 -3.26
CA MET A 327 -8.31 4.40 -3.70
C MET A 327 -7.72 3.09 -3.19
N SER A 328 -7.95 2.74 -1.92
CA SER A 328 -7.44 1.51 -1.32
C SER A 328 -8.44 0.90 -0.36
N VAL A 329 -8.25 -0.38 -0.06
CA VAL A 329 -9.01 -1.12 0.95
C VAL A 329 -8.07 -1.95 1.80
N ASP A 330 -8.39 -2.06 3.08
CA ASP A 330 -7.79 -3.04 3.98
C ASP A 330 -8.84 -3.62 4.93
N PHE A 331 -8.62 -4.86 5.38
CA PHE A 331 -9.51 -5.62 6.25
C PHE A 331 -8.84 -5.92 7.59
N ALA A 332 -9.53 -5.65 8.69
CA ALA A 332 -9.11 -6.04 10.04
C ALA A 332 -10.30 -6.09 10.99
N ASP A 333 -10.18 -6.84 12.06
CA ASP A 333 -11.10 -6.82 13.21
C ASP A 333 -10.69 -5.63 14.12
N TYR A 334 -11.17 -4.40 13.81
CA TYR A 334 -10.75 -3.21 14.54
C TYR A 334 -11.45 -3.04 15.89
N ASN A 335 -12.59 -3.70 16.08
CA ASN A 335 -13.44 -3.56 17.25
C ASN A 335 -13.37 -4.77 18.20
N GLY A 336 -12.65 -5.83 17.83
CA GLY A 336 -12.43 -7.04 18.64
C GLY A 336 -13.63 -7.97 18.70
N ASP A 337 -14.57 -7.91 17.74
CA ASP A 337 -15.77 -8.76 17.71
C ASP A 337 -15.55 -10.09 16.95
N GLY A 338 -14.40 -10.23 16.29
CA GLY A 338 -13.99 -11.44 15.57
C GLY A 338 -14.39 -11.46 14.11
N LEU A 339 -15.03 -10.42 13.58
CA LEU A 339 -15.36 -10.25 12.16
C LEU A 339 -14.35 -9.31 11.50
N LEU A 340 -14.17 -9.43 10.18
CA LEU A 340 -13.31 -8.53 9.45
C LEU A 340 -14.11 -7.30 8.98
N ASP A 341 -13.70 -6.15 9.47
CA ASP A 341 -14.18 -4.85 9.07
C ASP A 341 -13.36 -4.32 7.90
N MET A 342 -13.79 -3.22 7.26
CA MET A 342 -13.07 -2.62 6.13
C MET A 342 -12.79 -1.13 6.36
N PHE A 343 -11.59 -0.71 5.98
CA PHE A 343 -11.25 0.69 5.82
C PHE A 343 -10.94 0.99 4.35
N ILE A 344 -11.55 2.04 3.81
CA ILE A 344 -11.37 2.48 2.42
C ILE A 344 -10.90 3.94 2.44
N SER A 345 -9.74 4.22 1.80
CA SER A 345 -9.30 5.60 1.57
C SER A 345 -10.05 6.22 0.39
N ASP A 346 -10.23 7.53 0.46
CA ASP A 346 -11.03 8.30 -0.51
C ASP A 346 -10.42 9.69 -0.72
N ASP A 347 -10.83 10.39 -1.77
CA ASP A 347 -10.36 11.76 -2.05
C ASP A 347 -10.93 12.82 -1.09
N ASN A 348 -11.85 12.43 -0.22
CA ASN A 348 -12.48 13.27 0.80
C ASN A 348 -12.66 12.50 2.11
N TYR A 349 -13.82 11.89 2.31
CA TYR A 349 -14.19 11.22 3.55
C TYR A 349 -13.92 9.73 3.43
N CYS A 350 -12.86 9.26 4.08
CA CYS A 350 -12.59 7.82 4.15
C CYS A 350 -13.75 7.06 4.80
N SER A 351 -13.94 5.83 4.36
CA SER A 351 -15.00 4.96 4.85
C SER A 351 -14.45 3.90 5.80
N LEU A 352 -15.12 3.73 6.94
CA LEU A 352 -14.94 2.63 7.87
C LEU A 352 -16.24 1.84 7.94
N TYR A 353 -16.21 0.59 7.54
CA TYR A 353 -17.37 -0.30 7.54
C TYR A 353 -17.20 -1.39 8.59
N GLU A 354 -18.08 -1.37 9.61
CA GLU A 354 -18.19 -2.41 10.62
C GLU A 354 -18.98 -3.59 10.06
N ASN A 355 -18.43 -4.77 10.10
CA ASN A 355 -19.08 -6.01 9.70
C ASN A 355 -20.07 -6.47 10.78
N LEU A 356 -21.34 -6.55 10.43
CA LEU A 356 -22.40 -7.01 11.35
C LEU A 356 -22.68 -8.51 11.23
N GLY A 357 -21.89 -9.24 10.46
CA GLY A 357 -22.15 -10.62 10.05
C GLY A 357 -23.24 -10.73 8.98
N ASN A 358 -23.42 -11.93 8.47
CA ASN A 358 -24.40 -12.23 7.41
C ASN A 358 -24.23 -11.39 6.12
N GLY A 359 -23.02 -10.94 5.84
CA GLY A 359 -22.68 -10.15 4.63
C GLY A 359 -23.19 -8.72 4.61
N ILE A 360 -23.51 -8.14 5.77
CA ILE A 360 -24.00 -6.77 5.93
C ILE A 360 -22.98 -5.96 6.71
N PHE A 361 -22.72 -4.75 6.22
CA PHE A 361 -21.85 -3.78 6.87
C PHE A 361 -22.61 -2.53 7.32
N SER A 362 -22.12 -1.91 8.37
CA SER A 362 -22.59 -0.63 8.89
C SER A 362 -21.52 0.43 8.68
N ASP A 363 -21.86 1.53 8.02
CA ASP A 363 -20.96 2.66 7.90
C ASP A 363 -20.73 3.31 9.27
N ARG A 364 -19.49 3.26 9.74
CA ARG A 364 -19.00 3.82 11.01
C ARG A 364 -18.11 5.04 10.81
N SER A 365 -17.92 5.50 9.59
CA SER A 365 -16.99 6.56 9.21
C SER A 365 -17.18 7.83 10.05
N TYR A 366 -18.42 8.29 10.20
CA TYR A 366 -18.74 9.45 11.02
C TYR A 366 -18.74 9.15 12.54
N PRO A 367 -19.40 8.08 13.04
CA PRO A 367 -19.38 7.76 14.47
C PRO A 367 -17.99 7.47 15.03
N SER A 368 -17.08 6.91 14.23
CA SER A 368 -15.70 6.63 14.62
C SER A 368 -14.79 7.87 14.69
N GLY A 369 -15.21 8.99 14.09
CA GLY A 369 -14.40 10.20 13.96
C GLY A 369 -13.56 10.26 12.67
N ILE A 370 -13.41 9.17 11.94
CA ILE A 370 -12.57 9.07 10.72
C ILE A 370 -12.99 10.08 9.65
N SER A 371 -14.28 10.15 9.30
CA SER A 371 -14.76 11.08 8.28
C SER A 371 -14.39 12.53 8.56
N VAL A 372 -14.50 12.95 9.81
CA VAL A 372 -14.21 14.35 10.18
C VAL A 372 -12.72 14.64 10.05
N ALA A 373 -11.88 13.69 10.48
CA ALA A 373 -10.43 13.86 10.47
C ALA A 373 -9.83 13.71 9.07
N SER A 374 -10.38 12.82 8.22
CA SER A 374 -9.85 12.55 6.87
C SER A 374 -10.34 13.51 5.79
N GLY A 375 -11.47 14.21 6.02
CA GLY A 375 -12.24 14.91 4.97
C GLY A 375 -11.61 16.14 4.33
N GLN A 376 -10.37 16.50 4.66
CA GLN A 376 -9.62 17.59 4.03
C GLN A 376 -8.44 17.08 3.17
N PHE A 377 -8.26 15.77 3.10
CA PHE A 377 -7.08 15.14 2.50
C PHE A 377 -7.49 14.11 1.46
N VAL A 378 -6.74 14.07 0.37
CA VAL A 378 -6.86 13.01 -0.64
C VAL A 378 -6.06 11.80 -0.15
N GLY A 379 -6.75 10.76 0.30
CA GLY A 379 -6.15 9.54 0.82
C GLY A 379 -5.82 8.54 -0.29
N TRP A 380 -4.59 8.00 -0.29
CA TRP A 380 -4.14 6.99 -1.23
C TRP A 380 -3.95 5.64 -0.54
N SER A 381 -2.75 5.33 -0.05
CA SER A 381 -2.56 4.10 0.71
C SER A 381 -3.11 4.24 2.11
N SER A 382 -3.85 3.23 2.54
CA SER A 382 -4.27 3.10 3.92
C SER A 382 -4.24 1.65 4.34
N SER A 383 -3.76 1.38 5.55
CA SER A 383 -3.75 0.04 6.11
C SER A 383 -3.93 0.09 7.62
N PHE A 384 -4.55 -0.95 8.14
CA PHE A 384 -4.53 -1.21 9.56
C PHE A 384 -3.13 -1.62 10.01
N VAL A 385 -2.69 -1.08 11.12
CA VAL A 385 -1.37 -1.32 11.72
C VAL A 385 -1.45 -1.16 13.23
N ASP A 386 -0.90 -2.09 13.98
CA ASP A 386 -0.71 -1.93 15.43
C ASP A 386 0.69 -1.32 15.64
N TYR A 387 0.78 0.03 15.52
CA TYR A 387 2.09 0.69 15.50
C TYR A 387 2.74 0.82 16.88
N ASP A 388 1.98 0.69 17.96
CA ASP A 388 2.48 0.83 19.34
C ASP A 388 2.37 -0.46 20.16
N ASN A 389 2.01 -1.57 19.51
CA ASN A 389 1.90 -2.90 20.08
C ASN A 389 0.91 -2.99 21.25
N ASP A 390 -0.19 -2.23 21.19
CA ASP A 390 -1.25 -2.29 22.21
C ASP A 390 -2.33 -3.34 21.90
N GLY A 391 -2.25 -3.93 20.71
CA GLY A 391 -3.13 -5.00 20.23
C GLY A 391 -4.44 -4.50 19.63
N ASP A 392 -4.59 -3.19 19.39
CA ASP A 392 -5.69 -2.59 18.64
C ASP A 392 -5.20 -2.23 17.22
N GLY A 393 -6.05 -2.36 16.23
CA GLY A 393 -5.70 -1.96 14.86
C GLY A 393 -5.84 -0.46 14.67
N ASP A 394 -4.73 0.26 14.58
CA ASP A 394 -4.65 1.67 14.19
C ASP A 394 -4.66 1.79 12.67
N ILE A 395 -4.72 3.02 12.13
CA ILE A 395 -4.74 3.23 10.68
C ILE A 395 -3.67 4.25 10.29
N PHE A 396 -2.75 3.84 9.41
CA PHE A 396 -1.89 4.77 8.68
C PHE A 396 -2.54 5.12 7.34
N LYS A 397 -2.43 6.39 6.92
CA LYS A 397 -2.92 6.88 5.64
C LYS A 397 -1.92 7.85 4.99
N SER A 398 -1.45 7.54 3.76
CA SER A 398 -0.68 8.48 2.94
C SER A 398 -1.62 9.40 2.17
N ASN A 399 -1.26 10.69 2.09
CA ASN A 399 -2.05 11.71 1.42
C ASN A 399 -1.26 12.43 0.33
N GLY A 400 -1.96 12.96 -0.68
CA GLY A 400 -1.37 13.76 -1.75
C GLY A 400 -2.41 14.16 -2.80
N GLU A 401 -2.32 15.33 -3.38
CA GLU A 401 -3.29 15.86 -4.32
C GLU A 401 -3.40 15.01 -5.61
N LEU A 402 -4.58 15.01 -6.26
CA LEU A 402 -4.90 14.18 -7.42
C LEU A 402 -4.32 14.69 -8.73
N LYS A 403 -4.44 15.98 -8.99
CA LYS A 403 -4.19 16.60 -10.30
C LYS A 403 -2.95 17.45 -10.36
N HIS A 404 -2.31 17.67 -9.23
CA HIS A 404 -1.12 18.50 -9.10
C HIS A 404 -0.11 17.83 -8.17
N LEU A 405 1.16 18.17 -8.34
CA LEU A 405 2.21 17.73 -7.43
C LEU A 405 2.23 18.59 -6.15
N TYR A 406 1.05 18.79 -5.54
CA TYR A 406 0.93 19.49 -4.25
C TYR A 406 0.90 18.45 -3.13
N GLY A 407 1.75 18.66 -2.14
CA GLY A 407 1.83 17.80 -0.98
C GLY A 407 0.65 17.99 -0.03
N GLN A 408 0.41 16.96 0.75
CA GLN A 408 -0.49 16.95 1.91
C GLN A 408 0.19 16.16 3.03
N GLU A 409 -0.17 16.46 4.28
CA GLU A 409 0.32 15.72 5.44
C GLU A 409 -0.33 14.33 5.49
N SER A 410 0.48 13.29 5.70
CA SER A 410 -0.03 11.94 5.97
C SER A 410 -0.64 11.85 7.36
N GLN A 411 -1.50 10.85 7.59
CA GLN A 411 -2.24 10.73 8.85
C GLN A 411 -2.01 9.38 9.52
N LEU A 412 -2.01 9.41 10.86
CA LEU A 412 -2.02 8.24 11.73
C LEU A 412 -3.19 8.37 12.71
N PHE A 413 -4.11 7.42 12.65
CA PHE A 413 -5.30 7.36 13.49
C PHE A 413 -5.12 6.26 14.53
N GLU A 414 -5.04 6.64 15.79
CA GLU A 414 -4.97 5.74 16.93
C GLU A 414 -6.37 5.24 17.28
N ASN A 415 -6.54 3.92 17.37
CA ASN A 415 -7.76 3.28 17.86
C ASN A 415 -7.84 3.45 19.36
N THR A 416 -8.95 3.99 19.87
CA THR A 416 -9.12 4.25 21.31
C THR A 416 -9.79 3.09 22.06
N GLY A 417 -10.00 1.95 21.39
CA GLY A 417 -10.58 0.74 21.98
C GLY A 417 -12.09 0.80 22.23
N ASP A 418 -12.76 1.91 21.87
CA ASP A 418 -14.22 2.09 22.00
C ASP A 418 -14.94 2.25 20.65
N GLY A 419 -14.32 1.76 19.57
CA GLY A 419 -14.78 1.87 18.19
C GLY A 419 -14.58 3.26 17.60
N LYS A 420 -13.68 4.06 18.15
CA LYS A 420 -13.32 5.40 17.70
C LYS A 420 -11.84 5.50 17.38
N PHE A 421 -11.53 6.48 16.55
CA PHE A 421 -10.17 6.82 16.15
C PHE A 421 -9.87 8.28 16.47
N LYS A 422 -8.64 8.52 16.89
CA LYS A 422 -8.10 9.84 17.14
C LYS A 422 -6.93 10.09 16.20
N ASP A 423 -6.94 11.20 15.48
CA ASP A 423 -5.76 11.65 14.73
C ASP A 423 -4.65 12.04 15.72
N VAL A 424 -3.54 11.32 15.67
CA VAL A 424 -2.37 11.51 16.52
C VAL A 424 -1.13 11.91 15.74
N SER A 425 -1.29 12.17 14.46
CA SER A 425 -0.21 12.39 13.47
C SER A 425 0.87 13.33 13.99
N THR A 426 0.52 14.54 14.41
CA THR A 426 1.48 15.56 14.87
C THR A 426 2.22 15.19 16.16
N ASP A 427 1.70 14.24 16.95
CA ASP A 427 2.31 13.76 18.18
C ASP A 427 3.29 12.58 17.92
N ARG A 428 3.36 12.06 16.69
CA ARG A 428 4.10 10.82 16.35
C ARG A 428 5.38 11.04 15.56
N GLY A 429 5.67 12.25 15.13
CA GLY A 429 6.95 12.59 14.51
C GLY A 429 6.84 13.70 13.48
N LYS A 430 7.96 14.32 13.20
CA LYS A 430 8.05 15.48 12.33
C LYS A 430 7.55 15.24 10.88
N TYR A 431 7.65 14.01 10.38
CA TYR A 431 7.15 13.64 9.05
C TYR A 431 5.68 14.02 8.85
N PHE A 432 4.86 13.85 9.88
CA PHE A 432 3.42 14.13 9.81
C PHE A 432 3.06 15.62 9.82
N GLU A 433 4.05 16.50 9.96
CA GLU A 433 3.92 17.96 9.80
C GLU A 433 4.45 18.43 8.43
N GLU A 434 4.96 17.49 7.59
CA GLU A 434 5.55 17.77 6.28
C GLU A 434 4.57 17.36 5.17
N GLU A 435 4.43 18.20 4.15
CA GLU A 435 3.57 17.95 2.99
C GLU A 435 4.28 17.05 1.98
N HIS A 436 3.64 15.96 1.56
CA HIS A 436 4.12 15.01 0.57
C HIS A 436 3.05 14.69 -0.48
N VAL A 437 3.45 14.31 -1.68
CA VAL A 437 2.52 13.78 -2.69
C VAL A 437 2.49 12.26 -2.55
N GLY A 438 1.97 11.80 -1.40
CA GLY A 438 1.96 10.38 -1.04
C GLY A 438 1.11 9.53 -2.00
N ARG A 439 1.52 8.27 -2.19
CA ARG A 439 0.81 7.25 -2.97
C ARG A 439 0.84 5.93 -2.20
N GLY A 440 1.47 4.91 -2.76
CA GLY A 440 1.61 3.62 -2.10
C GLY A 440 2.43 3.69 -0.83
N ALA A 441 2.08 2.84 0.13
CA ALA A 441 2.89 2.61 1.33
C ALA A 441 2.86 1.12 1.68
N CYS A 442 3.95 0.62 2.24
CA CYS A 442 4.02 -0.71 2.82
C CYS A 442 4.63 -0.66 4.23
N MET A 443 4.19 -1.59 5.09
CA MET A 443 4.49 -1.63 6.50
C MET A 443 5.09 -2.98 6.87
N GLY A 444 6.08 -2.98 7.77
CA GLY A 444 6.73 -4.19 8.24
C GLY A 444 7.89 -3.90 9.18
N ASP A 445 8.26 -4.90 9.94
CA ASP A 445 9.40 -4.87 10.85
C ASP A 445 10.69 -5.20 10.08
N TYR A 446 11.41 -4.15 9.61
CA TYR A 446 12.55 -4.34 8.70
C TYR A 446 13.83 -4.79 9.41
N ASP A 447 14.00 -4.50 10.70
CA ASP A 447 15.19 -4.87 11.48
C ASP A 447 14.91 -5.93 12.55
N ASN A 448 13.69 -6.50 12.53
CA ASN A 448 13.21 -7.58 13.39
C ASN A 448 13.28 -7.22 14.89
N ASP A 449 13.08 -5.95 15.23
CA ASP A 449 13.09 -5.47 16.61
C ASP A 449 11.70 -5.45 17.27
N GLY A 450 10.64 -5.72 16.48
CA GLY A 450 9.27 -5.92 16.94
C GLY A 450 8.41 -4.68 16.90
N ASP A 451 8.83 -3.64 16.23
CA ASP A 451 7.92 -2.55 15.89
C ASP A 451 7.75 -2.39 14.37
N ILE A 452 6.62 -1.83 13.96
CA ILE A 452 6.27 -1.75 12.55
C ILE A 452 6.74 -0.42 11.98
N ASP A 453 7.58 -0.52 10.94
CA ASP A 453 8.10 0.58 10.15
C ASP A 453 7.25 0.84 8.91
N ILE A 454 7.39 2.02 8.30
CA ILE A 454 6.56 2.43 7.16
C ILE A 454 7.44 2.94 6.03
N PHE A 455 7.32 2.34 4.84
CA PHE A 455 7.87 2.90 3.61
C PHE A 455 6.77 3.55 2.78
N ILE A 456 7.00 4.79 2.29
CA ILE A 456 6.02 5.58 1.56
C ILE A 456 6.61 6.03 0.23
N VAL A 457 5.90 5.76 -0.86
CA VAL A 457 6.21 6.27 -2.19
C VAL A 457 5.58 7.65 -2.35
N ASN A 458 6.38 8.64 -2.70
CA ASN A 458 5.94 9.97 -3.06
C ASN A 458 6.01 10.17 -4.57
N LEU A 459 4.92 10.60 -5.18
CA LEU A 459 4.81 10.79 -6.63
C LEU A 459 5.85 11.81 -7.11
N ASP A 460 6.61 11.47 -8.16
CA ASP A 460 7.67 12.28 -8.76
C ASP A 460 8.66 12.88 -7.76
N SER A 461 8.92 12.15 -6.68
CA SER A 461 9.74 12.63 -5.57
C SER A 461 10.46 11.49 -4.86
N ARG A 462 11.33 11.88 -3.92
CA ARG A 462 12.04 10.91 -3.07
C ARG A 462 11.06 10.22 -2.12
N CYS A 463 11.19 8.90 -2.02
CA CYS A 463 10.44 8.11 -1.07
C CYS A 463 10.92 8.32 0.38
N VAL A 464 10.04 8.02 1.31
CA VAL A 464 10.29 8.16 2.75
C VAL A 464 10.28 6.79 3.41
N PHE A 465 11.21 6.56 4.33
CA PHE A 465 11.20 5.44 5.25
C PHE A 465 11.11 5.98 6.67
N LEU A 466 10.04 5.62 7.36
CA LEU A 466 9.77 5.97 8.75
C LEU A 466 10.12 4.78 9.63
N ARG A 467 11.19 4.89 10.41
CA ARG A 467 11.49 3.91 11.46
C ARG A 467 10.64 4.24 12.68
N ASN A 468 9.94 3.26 13.18
CA ASN A 468 9.34 3.27 14.50
C ASN A 468 10.45 3.13 15.56
N ASN A 469 10.39 3.83 16.67
CA ASN A 469 11.39 3.78 17.74
C ASN A 469 10.78 3.41 19.09
N LYS A 470 9.47 3.17 19.15
CA LYS A 470 8.76 3.04 20.43
C LYS A 470 7.71 1.93 20.49
N GLY A 471 7.30 1.36 19.37
CA GLY A 471 6.32 0.27 19.35
C GLY A 471 6.76 -0.90 20.21
N ASN A 472 8.02 -1.30 20.12
CA ASN A 472 8.61 -2.39 20.87
C ASN A 472 8.82 -2.12 22.38
N GLN A 473 8.38 -0.97 22.89
CA GLN A 473 8.24 -0.79 24.34
C GLN A 473 7.10 -1.64 24.92
N ASN A 474 6.15 -2.05 24.11
CA ASN A 474 5.19 -3.11 24.39
C ASN A 474 5.67 -4.45 23.83
N ASN A 475 5.13 -5.54 24.35
CA ASN A 475 5.44 -6.88 23.85
C ASN A 475 4.68 -7.16 22.56
N TRP A 476 5.19 -8.09 21.77
CA TRP A 476 4.67 -8.44 20.45
C TRP A 476 4.86 -9.93 20.12
N LEU A 477 4.18 -10.39 19.10
CA LEU A 477 4.42 -11.69 18.47
C LEU A 477 4.18 -11.57 16.97
N THR A 478 5.15 -11.99 16.17
CA THR A 478 4.99 -12.07 14.72
C THR A 478 4.94 -13.54 14.29
N LEU A 479 3.92 -13.90 13.49
CA LEU A 479 3.73 -15.25 12.96
C LEU A 479 4.13 -15.31 11.49
N ASN A 480 5.05 -16.21 11.15
CA ASN A 480 5.36 -16.60 9.79
C ASN A 480 4.66 -17.94 9.49
N LEU A 481 3.55 -17.89 8.76
CA LEU A 481 2.74 -19.08 8.44
C LEU A 481 3.22 -19.70 7.13
N ILE A 482 3.41 -21.03 7.15
CA ILE A 482 3.88 -21.81 6.00
C ILE A 482 2.90 -22.93 5.71
N GLY A 483 2.19 -22.86 4.57
CA GLY A 483 1.28 -23.90 4.10
C GLY A 483 2.00 -25.18 3.63
N GLN A 484 1.31 -26.30 3.73
CA GLN A 484 1.74 -27.60 3.18
C GLN A 484 0.70 -28.18 2.23
N THR A 485 -0.56 -28.19 2.66
CA THR A 485 -1.72 -28.58 1.85
C THR A 485 -2.37 -27.33 1.27
N SER A 486 -2.43 -26.27 2.06
CA SER A 486 -2.76 -24.92 1.62
C SER A 486 -1.67 -24.34 0.73
N ASN A 487 -1.97 -23.24 0.04
CA ASN A 487 -0.94 -22.47 -0.65
C ASN A 487 0.26 -22.18 0.28
N ARG A 488 1.45 -22.15 -0.28
CA ARG A 488 2.71 -22.10 0.48
C ARG A 488 2.82 -20.91 1.40
N ASP A 489 2.28 -19.77 0.99
CA ASP A 489 2.28 -18.55 1.78
C ASP A 489 1.25 -18.56 2.92
N GLY A 490 0.33 -19.52 2.92
CA GLY A 490 -0.75 -19.62 3.90
C GLY A 490 -1.75 -18.46 3.80
N ILE A 491 -1.83 -17.78 2.64
CA ILE A 491 -2.82 -16.71 2.39
C ILE A 491 -4.23 -17.30 2.54
N GLY A 492 -5.10 -16.56 3.24
CA GLY A 492 -6.43 -17.02 3.64
C GLY A 492 -6.51 -17.64 5.04
N SER A 493 -5.36 -17.96 5.67
CA SER A 493 -5.36 -18.48 7.05
C SER A 493 -5.96 -17.48 8.03
N ARG A 494 -6.89 -17.96 8.87
CA ARG A 494 -7.51 -17.18 9.95
C ARG A 494 -6.81 -17.50 11.27
N VAL A 495 -6.34 -16.46 11.96
CA VAL A 495 -5.65 -16.58 13.26
C VAL A 495 -6.49 -15.93 14.34
N LYS A 496 -6.69 -16.65 15.44
CA LYS A 496 -7.25 -16.11 16.68
C LYS A 496 -6.22 -16.28 17.80
N LEU A 497 -5.77 -15.16 18.35
CA LEU A 497 -4.75 -15.08 19.39
C LEU A 497 -5.36 -14.56 20.68
N VAL A 498 -4.99 -15.19 21.82
CA VAL A 498 -5.44 -14.78 23.16
C VAL A 498 -4.23 -14.46 24.01
N ALA A 499 -4.15 -13.23 24.50
CA ALA A 499 -3.11 -12.77 25.41
C ALA A 499 -3.69 -11.82 26.48
N GLY A 500 -3.43 -12.12 27.75
CA GLY A 500 -3.93 -11.30 28.87
C GLY A 500 -5.45 -11.15 28.91
N GLY A 501 -6.18 -12.13 28.35
CA GLY A 501 -7.64 -12.11 28.22
C GLY A 501 -8.17 -11.30 27.04
N LYS A 502 -7.34 -10.57 26.30
CA LYS A 502 -7.69 -9.92 25.03
C LYS A 502 -7.64 -10.95 23.90
N VAL A 503 -8.63 -10.91 23.03
CA VAL A 503 -8.70 -11.74 21.82
C VAL A 503 -8.43 -10.86 20.62
N GLN A 504 -7.52 -11.27 19.75
CA GLN A 504 -7.25 -10.64 18.46
C GLN A 504 -7.55 -11.63 17.35
N THR A 505 -8.26 -11.19 16.31
CA THR A 505 -8.57 -12.01 15.14
C THR A 505 -7.97 -11.34 13.91
N ALA A 506 -7.24 -12.10 13.11
CA ALA A 506 -6.64 -11.61 11.88
C ALA A 506 -6.68 -12.68 10.78
N GLN A 507 -6.65 -12.25 9.52
CA GLN A 507 -6.48 -13.14 8.38
C GLN A 507 -5.20 -12.80 7.63
N LYS A 508 -4.46 -13.81 7.20
CA LYS A 508 -3.29 -13.63 6.35
C LYS A 508 -3.72 -13.24 4.94
N LYS A 509 -3.27 -12.05 4.51
CA LYS A 509 -3.59 -11.43 3.21
C LYS A 509 -2.31 -11.25 2.40
N SER A 510 -2.41 -11.07 1.09
CA SER A 510 -1.28 -10.69 0.24
C SER A 510 -1.17 -9.16 0.13
N THR A 511 -2.05 -8.52 -0.61
CA THR A 511 -2.02 -7.08 -0.87
C THR A 511 -2.79 -6.31 0.20
N THR A 512 -2.26 -5.15 0.60
CA THR A 512 -2.88 -4.21 1.54
C THR A 512 -2.56 -2.79 1.11
N GLY A 513 -3.49 -1.86 1.35
CA GLY A 513 -3.30 -0.47 0.98
C GLY A 513 -3.40 -0.20 -0.53
N TYR A 514 -2.77 0.88 -0.97
CA TYR A 514 -2.82 1.34 -2.37
C TYR A 514 -1.65 0.77 -3.16
N LEU A 515 -1.93 -0.11 -4.13
CA LEU A 515 -0.97 -0.68 -5.08
C LEU A 515 0.26 -1.34 -4.43
N SER A 516 0.14 -1.70 -3.16
CA SER A 516 1.28 -2.06 -2.30
C SER A 516 1.00 -3.32 -1.50
N GLN A 517 2.05 -3.87 -0.90
CA GLN A 517 1.96 -5.04 -0.04
C GLN A 517 2.83 -4.86 1.20
N ASN A 518 2.22 -5.04 2.38
CA ASN A 518 2.93 -5.07 3.66
C ASN A 518 3.77 -6.35 3.80
N ASP A 519 4.56 -6.42 4.88
CA ASP A 519 5.18 -7.68 5.31
C ASP A 519 4.13 -8.78 5.38
N SER A 520 4.42 -9.92 4.76
CA SER A 520 3.51 -11.06 4.73
C SER A 520 3.37 -11.78 6.08
N ARG A 521 4.26 -11.51 7.04
CA ARG A 521 4.16 -12.02 8.41
C ARG A 521 3.04 -11.32 9.16
N MET A 522 2.35 -12.04 10.02
CA MET A 522 1.24 -11.48 10.81
C MET A 522 1.75 -10.98 12.14
N HIS A 523 1.63 -9.69 12.38
CA HIS A 523 2.08 -9.03 13.60
C HIS A 523 0.93 -8.83 14.60
N PHE A 524 1.22 -9.03 15.89
CA PHE A 524 0.26 -8.88 17.00
C PHE A 524 0.94 -8.17 18.17
N GLY A 525 0.45 -6.99 18.53
CA GLY A 525 0.84 -6.32 19.75
C GLY A 525 0.23 -6.98 20.99
N LEU A 526 0.96 -7.01 22.07
CA LEU A 526 0.58 -7.75 23.29
C LEU A 526 0.55 -6.89 24.55
N LEU A 527 0.73 -5.55 24.43
CA LEU A 527 0.91 -4.67 25.58
C LEU A 527 2.05 -5.14 26.48
N LYS A 528 1.75 -5.41 27.74
CA LYS A 528 2.72 -5.91 28.73
C LYS A 528 2.64 -7.42 28.95
N ASN A 529 1.86 -8.15 28.14
CA ASN A 529 1.76 -9.60 28.29
C ASN A 529 3.02 -10.26 27.70
N ASP A 530 3.74 -11.02 28.51
CA ASP A 530 4.95 -11.75 28.13
C ASP A 530 4.68 -13.16 27.60
N ASN A 531 3.40 -13.54 27.54
CA ASN A 531 2.95 -14.85 27.10
C ASN A 531 1.61 -14.76 26.36
N VAL A 532 1.49 -15.47 25.26
CA VAL A 532 0.25 -15.75 24.54
C VAL A 532 -0.30 -17.07 25.05
N GLU A 533 -1.51 -17.06 25.62
CA GLU A 533 -2.13 -18.23 26.21
C GLU A 533 -2.49 -19.26 25.15
N ARG A 534 -3.01 -18.78 24.01
CA ARG A 534 -3.53 -19.64 22.94
C ARG A 534 -3.50 -18.95 21.59
N ILE A 535 -3.11 -19.69 20.55
CA ILE A 535 -3.24 -19.32 19.15
C ILE A 535 -4.01 -20.43 18.44
N GLU A 536 -5.10 -20.09 17.78
CA GLU A 536 -5.85 -20.96 16.89
C GLU A 536 -5.60 -20.50 15.45
N ILE A 537 -5.17 -21.42 14.58
CA ILE A 537 -4.92 -21.16 13.17
C ILE A 537 -5.85 -22.08 12.37
N ARG A 538 -6.82 -21.49 11.68
CA ARG A 538 -7.60 -22.18 10.66
C ARG A 538 -6.93 -21.96 9.31
N TRP A 539 -6.35 -23.03 8.78
CA TRP A 539 -5.68 -23.01 7.48
C TRP A 539 -6.71 -23.06 6.32
N PRO A 540 -6.40 -22.56 5.11
CA PRO A 540 -7.27 -22.66 3.93
C PRO A 540 -7.71 -24.10 3.61
N SER A 541 -6.86 -25.09 3.88
CA SER A 541 -7.20 -26.52 3.77
C SER A 541 -8.31 -27.00 4.72
N GLY A 542 -8.80 -26.12 5.61
CA GLY A 542 -9.76 -26.46 6.67
C GLY A 542 -9.15 -27.09 7.92
N LYS A 543 -7.84 -27.34 7.96
CA LYS A 543 -7.17 -27.84 9.16
C LYS A 543 -7.16 -26.78 10.27
N LEU A 544 -7.38 -27.21 11.51
CA LEU A 544 -7.25 -26.40 12.71
C LEU A 544 -5.98 -26.77 13.46
N GLN A 545 -5.11 -25.79 13.72
CA GLN A 545 -3.90 -25.96 14.52
C GLN A 545 -3.98 -25.07 15.76
N ILE A 546 -3.59 -25.63 16.91
CA ILE A 546 -3.62 -24.92 18.19
C ILE A 546 -2.22 -24.91 18.79
N LEU A 547 -1.77 -23.73 19.19
CA LEU A 547 -0.54 -23.52 19.94
C LEU A 547 -0.90 -22.90 21.28
N GLU A 548 -0.18 -23.28 22.35
CA GLU A 548 -0.45 -22.79 23.70
C GLU A 548 0.85 -22.37 24.40
N ASN A 549 0.74 -21.37 25.28
CA ASN A 549 1.85 -20.88 26.11
C ASN A 549 3.07 -20.42 25.29
N ILE A 550 2.82 -19.60 24.29
CA ILE A 550 3.86 -19.03 23.41
C ILE A 550 4.41 -17.75 24.05
N LYS A 551 5.74 -17.64 24.15
CA LYS A 551 6.37 -16.42 24.67
C LYS A 551 6.25 -15.27 23.70
N ALA A 552 6.13 -14.07 24.24
CA ALA A 552 6.20 -12.82 23.49
C ALA A 552 7.62 -12.52 22.96
N ASN A 553 7.73 -11.47 22.16
CA ASN A 553 8.96 -10.88 21.62
C ASN A 553 9.77 -11.87 20.77
N GLN A 554 9.10 -12.47 19.79
CA GLN A 554 9.73 -13.36 18.81
C GLN A 554 8.95 -13.42 17.49
N ILE A 555 9.67 -13.77 16.44
CA ILE A 555 9.09 -14.22 15.17
C ILE A 555 8.97 -15.74 15.24
N LEU A 556 7.74 -16.24 15.19
CA LEU A 556 7.43 -17.66 15.28
C LEU A 556 7.01 -18.21 13.91
N THR A 557 7.83 -19.07 13.33
CA THR A 557 7.45 -19.82 12.13
C THR A 557 6.55 -20.99 12.50
N VAL A 558 5.37 -21.02 11.89
CA VAL A 558 4.36 -22.08 12.10
C VAL A 558 4.07 -22.74 10.77
N GLN A 559 4.34 -24.04 10.70
CA GLN A 559 4.06 -24.85 9.54
C GLN A 559 2.71 -25.57 9.69
N GLU A 560 1.94 -25.61 8.62
CA GLU A 560 0.68 -26.38 8.57
C GLU A 560 0.94 -27.87 8.88
N PRO A 561 0.14 -28.52 9.75
CA PRO A 561 0.36 -29.89 10.18
C PRO A 561 0.09 -30.96 9.11
#